data_6d68d0c54d6fc03cb0aac87a9cd5c02d
#
_entry.id   6d68d0c54d6fc03cb0aac87a9cd5c02d
#
_cell.length_a   1.000
_cell.length_b   1.000
_cell.length_c   1.000
_cell.angle_alpha   90.00
_cell.angle_beta   90.00
_cell.angle_gamma   90.00
#
_symmetry.space_group_name_H-M   'P 1'
#
loop_
_entity.id
_entity.type
_entity.pdbx_description
1 polymer ?
#
loop_
_entity_poly.entity_id
_entity_poly.type
_entity_poly.pdbx_seq_one_letter_code
_entity_poly.pdbx_strand_id
1 'polypeptide(L)'
;MFAIAAVSQNWGIGKDNHLLFHISADMKRFRELTEGKTVLMGRKTLQSLPGGKGLPRRRNIVLTANHGFTAPDAEITHTPVQAVFTAGEEAAVIGESVYRLFLPLCERVYITKVFANADADAFFPNLDADPRWQVEYESEIFEENGLRYQFVDYVPAEEEDDLADLLPDRSEPTPFAPVEDFTDLTGFM
;
A
#
# COMPACT_ATOMS: atom_id res chain seq x y z
N MET A 1 3.92 -6.00 1.14
CA MET A 1 3.98 -4.78 1.99
C MET A 1 2.59 -4.39 2.46
N PHE A 2 2.48 -3.52 3.47
CA PHE A 2 1.20 -2.95 3.87
C PHE A 2 1.37 -1.47 4.26
N ALA A 3 0.30 -0.68 4.11
CA ALA A 3 0.27 0.69 4.59
C ALA A 3 -0.63 0.82 5.82
N ILE A 4 -0.36 1.81 6.65
CA ILE A 4 -1.18 2.09 7.84
C ILE A 4 -1.23 3.59 8.08
N ALA A 5 -2.44 4.16 8.25
CA ALA A 5 -2.65 5.58 8.50
C ALA A 5 -3.97 5.85 9.23
N ALA A 6 -4.00 6.93 10.02
CA ALA A 6 -5.24 7.57 10.44
C ALA A 6 -5.55 8.75 9.52
N VAL A 7 -6.76 8.81 9.01
CA VAL A 7 -7.19 9.83 8.04
C VAL A 7 -8.42 10.59 8.52
N SER A 8 -8.47 11.89 8.24
CA SER A 8 -9.67 12.71 8.36
C SER A 8 -10.67 12.41 7.24
N GLN A 9 -11.86 12.99 7.28
CA GLN A 9 -12.89 12.83 6.23
C GLN A 9 -12.41 13.26 4.84
N ASN A 10 -11.46 14.18 4.75
CA ASN A 10 -10.83 14.61 3.50
C ASN A 10 -9.48 13.91 3.21
N TRP A 11 -9.23 12.75 3.82
CA TRP A 11 -8.02 11.95 3.68
C TRP A 11 -6.73 12.64 4.13
N GLY A 12 -6.81 13.69 4.93
CA GLY A 12 -5.68 14.32 5.58
C GLY A 12 -5.06 13.40 6.63
N ILE A 13 -3.73 13.41 6.74
CA ILE A 13 -2.97 12.60 7.69
C ILE A 13 -2.07 13.43 8.60
N GLY A 14 -1.75 14.65 8.22
CA GLY A 14 -0.86 15.51 8.97
C GLY A 14 -0.98 16.98 8.62
N LYS A 15 -0.44 17.82 9.51
CA LYS A 15 -0.29 19.24 9.35
C LYS A 15 1.01 19.69 10.01
N ASP A 16 1.80 20.52 9.34
CA ASP A 16 3.06 21.05 9.86
C ASP A 16 3.98 19.96 10.45
N ASN A 17 4.06 18.82 9.77
CA ASN A 17 4.82 17.63 10.18
C ASN A 17 4.34 16.97 11.49
N HIS A 18 3.08 17.15 11.88
CA HIS A 18 2.44 16.51 13.04
C HIS A 18 1.23 15.69 12.61
N LEU A 19 0.90 14.66 13.38
CA LEU A 19 -0.35 13.90 13.19
C LEU A 19 -1.56 14.80 13.49
N LEU A 20 -2.66 14.61 12.74
CA LEU A 20 -3.91 15.35 12.96
C LEU A 20 -4.63 14.93 14.23
N PHE A 21 -4.54 13.65 14.58
CA PHE A 21 -5.29 13.05 15.69
C PHE A 21 -4.40 12.21 16.57
N HIS A 22 -4.73 12.22 17.86
CA HIS A 22 -4.16 11.31 18.86
C HIS A 22 -5.27 10.44 19.43
N ILE A 23 -5.38 9.21 18.91
CA ILE A 23 -6.35 8.20 19.33
C ILE A 23 -5.57 7.02 19.88
N SER A 24 -5.79 6.70 21.17
CA SER A 24 -5.02 5.65 21.86
C SER A 24 -5.19 4.28 21.22
N ALA A 25 -6.40 3.96 20.78
CA ALA A 25 -6.68 2.70 20.09
C ALA A 25 -5.97 2.59 18.73
N ASP A 26 -5.88 3.71 17.95
CA ASP A 26 -5.11 3.77 16.72
C ASP A 26 -3.61 3.56 16.97
N MET A 27 -3.06 4.23 17.97
CA MET A 27 -1.65 4.08 18.36
C MET A 27 -1.33 2.66 18.82
N LYS A 28 -2.26 2.01 19.53
CA LYS A 28 -2.13 0.61 19.95
C LYS A 28 -2.14 -0.30 18.74
N ARG A 29 -3.11 -0.15 17.82
CA ARG A 29 -3.20 -0.92 16.58
C ARG A 29 -1.94 -0.76 15.72
N PHE A 30 -1.46 0.46 15.54
CA PHE A 30 -0.21 0.75 14.83
C PHE A 30 0.97 -0.03 15.45
N ARG A 31 1.08 -0.02 16.77
CA ARG A 31 2.13 -0.75 17.47
C ARG A 31 2.03 -2.25 17.22
N GLU A 32 0.86 -2.82 17.41
CA GLU A 32 0.62 -4.27 17.23
C GLU A 32 0.93 -4.73 15.81
N LEU A 33 0.57 -3.96 14.80
CA LEU A 33 0.80 -4.29 13.40
C LEU A 33 2.27 -4.13 12.96
N THR A 34 3.04 -3.25 13.62
CA THR A 34 4.39 -2.91 13.17
C THR A 34 5.50 -3.43 14.08
N GLU A 35 5.23 -3.81 15.33
CA GLU A 35 6.26 -4.28 16.24
C GLU A 35 6.94 -5.54 15.74
N GLY A 36 8.27 -5.56 15.79
CA GLY A 36 9.10 -6.64 15.26
C GLY A 36 9.26 -6.63 13.74
N LYS A 37 8.60 -5.71 13.03
CA LYS A 37 8.65 -5.61 11.57
C LYS A 37 9.58 -4.50 11.08
N THR A 38 9.82 -4.50 9.79
CA THR A 38 10.45 -3.39 9.08
C THR A 38 9.44 -2.27 8.83
N VAL A 39 9.84 -1.03 9.07
CA VAL A 39 9.03 0.16 8.75
C VAL A 39 9.81 1.02 7.76
N LEU A 40 9.20 1.26 6.60
CA LEU A 40 9.72 2.10 5.53
C LEU A 40 9.04 3.47 5.58
N MET A 41 9.82 4.53 5.67
CA MET A 41 9.32 5.89 5.80
C MET A 41 10.17 6.89 5.01
N GLY A 42 9.61 8.06 4.75
CA GLY A 42 10.38 9.20 4.24
C GLY A 42 11.15 9.94 5.33
N ARG A 43 12.17 10.71 4.95
CA ARG A 43 12.97 11.52 5.89
C ARG A 43 12.11 12.44 6.78
N LYS A 44 11.12 13.13 6.19
CA LYS A 44 10.25 14.04 6.96
C LYS A 44 9.45 13.29 8.02
N THR A 45 9.00 12.07 7.70
CA THR A 45 8.28 11.20 8.65
C THR A 45 9.19 10.81 9.82
N LEU A 46 10.44 10.38 9.56
CA LEU A 46 11.38 10.12 10.64
C LEU A 46 11.56 11.35 11.54
N GLN A 47 11.74 12.53 10.94
CA GLN A 47 11.94 13.78 11.67
C GLN A 47 10.70 14.21 12.50
N SER A 48 9.50 13.73 12.15
CA SER A 48 8.27 13.98 12.92
C SER A 48 8.07 13.01 14.08
N LEU A 49 8.78 11.90 14.09
CA LEU A 49 8.71 10.94 15.20
C LEU A 49 9.32 11.52 16.48
N PRO A 50 8.95 11.02 17.67
CA PRO A 50 9.48 11.51 18.94
C PRO A 50 11.01 11.52 18.96
N GLY A 51 11.58 12.70 19.16
CA GLY A 51 13.02 12.92 19.17
C GLY A 51 13.71 12.78 17.79
N GLY A 52 12.95 12.71 16.70
CA GLY A 52 13.49 12.50 15.34
C GLY A 52 14.19 11.15 15.17
N LYS A 53 13.80 10.16 15.94
CA LYS A 53 14.42 8.83 15.99
C LYS A 53 13.47 7.79 15.41
N GLY A 54 14.07 6.68 14.93
CA GLY A 54 13.32 5.52 14.47
C GLY A 54 12.44 4.91 15.56
N LEU A 55 11.42 4.20 15.12
CA LEU A 55 10.50 3.52 16.02
C LEU A 55 11.23 2.39 16.78
N PRO A 56 11.10 2.32 18.12
CA PRO A 56 11.75 1.28 18.90
C PRO A 56 11.17 -0.10 18.57
N ARG A 57 12.00 -1.13 18.64
CA ARG A 57 11.65 -2.53 18.33
C ARG A 57 11.12 -2.74 16.89
N ARG A 58 11.56 -1.90 15.95
CA ARG A 58 11.33 -2.02 14.51
C ARG A 58 12.66 -1.85 13.80
N ARG A 59 12.78 -2.47 12.65
CA ARG A 59 13.83 -2.13 11.70
C ARG A 59 13.36 -0.92 10.90
N ASN A 60 14.04 0.21 11.05
CA ASN A 60 13.65 1.45 10.39
C ASN A 60 14.44 1.65 9.11
N ILE A 61 13.75 1.94 8.00
CA ILE A 61 14.34 2.28 6.71
C ILE A 61 13.82 3.63 6.30
N VAL A 62 14.73 4.51 5.87
CA VAL A 62 14.38 5.86 5.42
C VAL A 62 14.74 6.04 3.96
N LEU A 63 13.75 6.36 3.15
CA LEU A 63 13.95 6.78 1.77
C LEU A 63 14.14 8.30 1.70
N THR A 64 15.26 8.73 1.13
CA THR A 64 15.56 10.16 0.93
C THR A 64 16.49 10.39 -0.26
N ALA A 65 16.21 11.42 -1.07
CA ALA A 65 17.13 11.87 -2.12
C ALA A 65 18.37 12.60 -1.56
N ASN A 66 18.37 12.97 -0.27
CA ASN A 66 19.52 13.64 0.35
C ASN A 66 20.61 12.62 0.72
N HIS A 67 21.65 12.54 -0.08
CA HIS A 67 22.80 11.64 0.14
C HIS A 67 23.65 12.00 1.38
N GLY A 68 23.50 13.19 1.91
CA GLY A 68 24.18 13.61 3.15
C GLY A 68 23.38 13.33 4.42
N PHE A 69 22.16 12.79 4.29
CA PHE A 69 21.31 12.48 5.44
C PHE A 69 21.76 11.18 6.12
N THR A 70 21.87 11.24 7.43
CA THR A 70 22.18 10.07 8.27
C THR A 70 21.25 10.02 9.46
N ALA A 71 20.94 8.82 9.92
CA ALA A 71 20.21 8.58 11.16
C ALA A 71 20.81 7.34 11.84
N PRO A 72 21.20 7.39 13.13
CA PRO A 72 21.93 6.31 13.79
C PRO A 72 21.09 5.05 14.02
N ASP A 73 19.76 5.18 13.97
CA ASP A 73 18.77 4.13 14.25
C ASP A 73 17.89 3.78 13.04
N ALA A 74 18.35 4.15 11.84
CA ALA A 74 17.67 3.82 10.59
C ALA A 74 18.67 3.53 9.46
N GLU A 75 18.31 2.61 8.60
CA GLU A 75 19.01 2.35 7.33
C GLU A 75 18.55 3.38 6.30
N ILE A 76 19.49 3.98 5.57
CA ILE A 76 19.20 5.01 4.58
C ILE A 76 19.23 4.41 3.18
N THR A 77 18.19 4.71 2.41
CA THR A 77 18.08 4.33 1.00
C THR A 77 17.81 5.58 0.17
N HIS A 78 18.28 5.59 -1.08
CA HIS A 78 18.22 6.79 -1.93
C HIS A 78 17.34 6.62 -3.16
N THR A 79 16.93 5.39 -3.45
CA THR A 79 16.02 5.10 -4.58
C THR A 79 14.85 4.22 -4.12
N PRO A 80 13.66 4.34 -4.75
CA PRO A 80 12.53 3.47 -4.45
C PRO A 80 12.85 1.98 -4.59
N VAL A 81 13.60 1.61 -5.63
CA VAL A 81 14.01 0.21 -5.87
C VAL A 81 14.86 -0.30 -4.72
N GLN A 82 15.87 0.46 -4.30
CA GLN A 82 16.71 0.10 -3.15
C GLN A 82 15.85 -0.05 -1.88
N ALA A 83 14.91 0.88 -1.66
CA ALA A 83 14.04 0.85 -0.49
C ALA A 83 13.19 -0.43 -0.42
N VAL A 84 12.59 -0.86 -1.53
CA VAL A 84 11.79 -2.10 -1.61
C VAL A 84 12.66 -3.33 -1.31
N PHE A 85 13.81 -3.45 -1.98
CA PHE A 85 14.72 -4.57 -1.74
C PHE A 85 15.22 -4.65 -0.29
N THR A 86 15.52 -3.49 0.30
CA THR A 86 16.00 -3.41 1.69
C THR A 86 14.88 -3.70 2.68
N ALA A 87 13.66 -3.23 2.40
CA ALA A 87 12.52 -3.37 3.30
C ALA A 87 11.93 -4.78 3.33
N GLY A 88 11.86 -5.43 2.17
CA GLY A 88 11.21 -6.74 2.02
C GLY A 88 9.68 -6.64 1.93
N GLU A 89 9.05 -7.78 1.68
CA GLU A 89 7.63 -7.88 1.34
C GLU A 89 6.69 -7.62 2.53
N GLU A 90 7.14 -7.84 3.76
CA GLU A 90 6.32 -7.66 4.98
C GLU A 90 6.43 -6.28 5.62
N ALA A 91 7.11 -5.33 4.96
CA ALA A 91 7.35 -4.02 5.51
C ALA A 91 6.06 -3.18 5.62
N ALA A 92 5.96 -2.44 6.72
CA ALA A 92 4.99 -1.37 6.90
C ALA A 92 5.47 -0.09 6.21
N VAL A 93 4.61 0.56 5.45
CA VAL A 93 4.89 1.83 4.78
C VAL A 93 4.17 2.95 5.51
N ILE A 94 4.90 4.03 5.88
CA ILE A 94 4.33 5.18 6.57
C ILE A 94 4.85 6.52 6.03
N GLY A 95 3.94 7.49 5.86
CA GLY A 95 4.23 8.85 5.42
C GLY A 95 3.84 9.14 3.97
N GLU A 96 3.37 10.36 3.71
CA GLU A 96 2.71 10.75 2.45
C GLU A 96 3.49 10.38 1.19
N SER A 97 4.78 10.76 1.12
CA SER A 97 5.58 10.53 -0.09
C SER A 97 5.79 9.04 -0.38
N VAL A 98 5.96 8.23 0.67
CA VAL A 98 6.17 6.78 0.53
C VAL A 98 4.84 6.04 0.29
N TYR A 99 3.70 6.52 0.81
CA TYR A 99 2.40 5.97 0.43
C TYR A 99 2.18 6.05 -1.07
N ARG A 100 2.38 7.22 -1.67
CA ARG A 100 2.20 7.41 -3.12
C ARG A 100 3.08 6.50 -3.97
N LEU A 101 4.31 6.21 -3.51
CA LEU A 101 5.26 5.36 -4.22
C LEU A 101 4.97 3.88 -4.08
N PHE A 102 4.59 3.43 -2.88
CA PHE A 102 4.57 2.00 -2.55
C PHE A 102 3.17 1.43 -2.37
N LEU A 103 2.12 2.26 -2.39
CA LEU A 103 0.74 1.77 -2.35
C LEU A 103 0.44 0.68 -3.40
N PRO A 104 0.93 0.79 -4.67
CA PRO A 104 0.75 -0.28 -5.66
C PRO A 104 1.40 -1.62 -5.31
N LEU A 105 2.32 -1.65 -4.34
CA LEU A 105 3.00 -2.85 -3.86
C LEU A 105 2.41 -3.37 -2.54
N CYS A 106 1.40 -2.69 -2.01
CA CYS A 106 0.74 -3.09 -0.77
C CYS A 106 -0.35 -4.12 -1.07
N GLU A 107 -0.34 -5.21 -0.32
CA GLU A 107 -1.38 -6.25 -0.33
C GLU A 107 -2.52 -5.90 0.63
N ARG A 108 -2.30 -4.95 1.52
CA ARG A 108 -3.27 -4.49 2.52
C ARG A 108 -3.00 -3.06 2.95
N VAL A 109 -4.06 -2.33 3.23
CA VAL A 109 -3.99 -0.98 3.81
C VAL A 109 -4.90 -0.91 5.03
N TYR A 110 -4.32 -0.58 6.18
CA TYR A 110 -5.03 -0.41 7.44
C TYR A 110 -5.33 1.08 7.66
N ILE A 111 -6.59 1.47 7.59
CA ILE A 111 -7.02 2.85 7.77
C ILE A 111 -7.81 2.99 9.06
N THR A 112 -7.49 4.02 9.84
CA THR A 112 -8.37 4.54 10.88
C THR A 112 -9.07 5.76 10.31
N LYS A 113 -10.34 5.61 9.91
CA LYS A 113 -11.19 6.72 9.45
C LYS A 113 -11.69 7.53 10.63
N VAL A 114 -11.28 8.78 10.74
CA VAL A 114 -11.76 9.71 11.77
C VAL A 114 -12.84 10.59 11.19
N PHE A 115 -14.03 10.59 11.80
CA PHE A 115 -15.20 11.35 11.33
C PHE A 115 -15.12 12.82 11.75
N ALA A 116 -14.02 13.46 11.37
CA ALA A 116 -13.77 14.88 11.57
C ALA A 116 -13.05 15.45 10.35
N ASN A 117 -13.40 16.69 10.00
CA ASN A 117 -12.60 17.47 9.07
C ASN A 117 -11.42 18.08 9.82
N ALA A 118 -10.26 18.09 9.18
CA ALA A 118 -9.07 18.74 9.71
C ALA A 118 -8.37 19.51 8.59
N ASP A 119 -7.77 20.63 8.96
CA ASP A 119 -6.86 21.35 8.09
C ASP A 119 -5.57 20.53 8.00
N ALA A 120 -5.24 20.08 6.80
CA ALA A 120 -4.12 19.17 6.52
C ALA A 120 -3.27 19.72 5.39
N ASP A 121 -1.97 19.43 5.43
CA ASP A 121 -1.01 19.67 4.35
C ASP A 121 -0.35 18.38 3.84
N ALA A 122 -0.61 17.26 4.50
CA ALA A 122 -0.23 15.93 4.06
C ALA A 122 -1.47 15.02 3.97
N PHE A 123 -1.55 14.22 2.89
CA PHE A 123 -2.74 13.43 2.57
C PHE A 123 -2.38 11.99 2.20
N PHE A 124 -3.27 11.07 2.57
CA PHE A 124 -3.28 9.71 2.05
C PHE A 124 -4.10 9.67 0.75
N PRO A 125 -3.74 8.84 -0.24
CA PRO A 125 -4.60 8.62 -1.41
C PRO A 125 -6.00 8.16 -1.02
N ASN A 126 -7.04 8.75 -1.64
CA ASN A 126 -8.43 8.39 -1.34
C ASN A 126 -8.75 7.00 -1.92
N LEU A 127 -8.76 5.98 -1.07
CA LEU A 127 -9.04 4.60 -1.48
C LEU A 127 -10.52 4.37 -1.79
N ASP A 128 -11.44 5.16 -1.22
CA ASP A 128 -12.88 5.05 -1.52
C ASP A 128 -13.20 5.47 -2.96
N ALA A 129 -12.35 6.31 -3.55
CA ALA A 129 -12.49 6.77 -4.93
C ALA A 129 -11.58 6.00 -5.92
N ASP A 130 -10.78 5.08 -5.44
CA ASP A 130 -9.85 4.31 -6.27
C ASP A 130 -10.39 2.89 -6.51
N PRO A 131 -10.84 2.55 -7.73
CA PRO A 131 -11.43 1.25 -8.02
C PRO A 131 -10.47 0.07 -7.87
N ARG A 132 -9.17 0.32 -7.74
CA ARG A 132 -8.16 -0.73 -7.49
C ARG A 132 -8.19 -1.27 -6.07
N TRP A 133 -8.97 -0.65 -5.18
CA TRP A 133 -9.08 -1.01 -3.77
C TRP A 133 -10.51 -1.35 -3.41
N GLN A 134 -10.68 -2.37 -2.59
CA GLN A 134 -11.95 -2.75 -1.99
C GLN A 134 -11.82 -2.88 -0.49
N VAL A 135 -12.91 -2.61 0.21
CA VAL A 135 -13.01 -2.82 1.66
C VAL A 135 -13.16 -4.31 1.94
N GLU A 136 -12.26 -4.86 2.74
CA GLU A 136 -12.34 -6.24 3.24
C GLU A 136 -12.95 -6.29 4.63
N TYR A 137 -12.68 -5.27 5.46
CA TYR A 137 -13.16 -5.24 6.84
C TYR A 137 -13.49 -3.82 7.27
N GLU A 138 -14.59 -3.68 8.01
CA GLU A 138 -14.98 -2.48 8.73
C GLU A 138 -15.37 -2.85 10.16
N SER A 139 -14.83 -2.10 11.13
CA SER A 139 -15.24 -2.24 12.54
C SER A 139 -16.54 -1.49 12.81
N GLU A 140 -17.09 -1.66 14.00
CA GLU A 140 -18.03 -0.68 14.56
C GLU A 140 -17.38 0.70 14.72
N ILE A 141 -18.22 1.72 14.91
CA ILE A 141 -17.75 3.09 15.16
C ILE A 141 -17.46 3.23 16.65
N PHE A 142 -16.24 3.63 16.96
CA PHE A 142 -15.79 3.94 18.31
C PHE A 142 -15.76 5.45 18.55
N GLU A 143 -15.65 5.83 19.81
CA GLU A 143 -15.46 7.22 20.22
C GLU A 143 -14.39 7.32 21.30
N GLU A 144 -13.45 8.25 21.13
CA GLU A 144 -12.43 8.60 22.10
C GLU A 144 -12.21 10.11 22.10
N ASN A 145 -12.29 10.76 23.27
CA ASN A 145 -12.08 12.19 23.43
C ASN A 145 -12.95 13.08 22.49
N GLY A 146 -14.18 12.67 22.22
CA GLY A 146 -15.10 13.38 21.32
C GLY A 146 -14.80 13.17 19.83
N LEU A 147 -13.84 12.31 19.49
CA LEU A 147 -13.56 11.90 18.12
C LEU A 147 -14.21 10.55 17.86
N ARG A 148 -15.07 10.48 16.85
CA ARG A 148 -15.62 9.23 16.35
C ARG A 148 -14.68 8.68 15.27
N TYR A 149 -14.42 7.39 15.29
CA TYR A 149 -13.55 6.74 14.33
C TYR A 149 -13.96 5.29 14.08
N GLN A 150 -13.44 4.72 12.99
CA GLN A 150 -13.68 3.36 12.56
C GLN A 150 -12.40 2.78 11.96
N PHE A 151 -12.13 1.51 12.22
CA PHE A 151 -11.06 0.79 11.53
C PHE A 151 -11.59 0.19 10.23
N VAL A 152 -10.89 0.43 9.14
CA VAL A 152 -11.24 -0.08 7.81
C VAL A 152 -10.00 -0.67 7.17
N ASP A 153 -10.09 -1.90 6.73
CA ASP A 153 -9.01 -2.58 6.03
C ASP A 153 -9.35 -2.69 4.54
N TYR A 154 -8.42 -2.27 3.71
CA TYR A 154 -8.52 -2.35 2.26
C TYR A 154 -7.57 -3.40 1.73
N VAL A 155 -7.99 -4.09 0.69
CA VAL A 155 -7.19 -4.99 -0.13
C VAL A 155 -7.30 -4.58 -1.59
N PRO A 156 -6.35 -4.98 -2.45
CA PRO A 156 -6.52 -4.81 -3.89
C PRO A 156 -7.83 -5.43 -4.35
N ALA A 157 -8.57 -4.72 -5.20
CA ALA A 157 -9.74 -5.30 -5.86
C ALA A 157 -9.29 -6.46 -6.74
N GLU A 158 -10.08 -7.54 -6.77
CA GLU A 158 -9.85 -8.61 -7.73
C GLU A 158 -9.97 -8.03 -9.14
N GLU A 159 -8.95 -8.23 -9.97
CA GLU A 159 -9.08 -7.95 -11.39
C GLU A 159 -10.16 -8.91 -11.92
N GLU A 160 -11.27 -8.39 -12.40
CA GLU A 160 -12.22 -9.21 -13.16
C GLU A 160 -11.43 -9.76 -14.35
N ASP A 161 -11.26 -11.08 -14.38
CA ASP A 161 -10.56 -11.79 -15.45
C ASP A 161 -11.47 -11.73 -16.71
N ASP A 162 -11.48 -10.58 -17.40
CA ASP A 162 -12.14 -10.38 -18.69
C ASP A 162 -11.61 -11.35 -19.78
N LEU A 163 -10.65 -12.22 -19.42
CA LEU A 163 -10.16 -13.30 -20.27
C LEU A 163 -11.20 -14.39 -20.54
N ALA A 164 -12.22 -14.51 -19.69
CA ALA A 164 -13.29 -15.49 -19.93
C ALA A 164 -14.14 -15.13 -21.13
N ASP A 165 -14.35 -13.83 -21.38
CA ASP A 165 -15.11 -13.33 -22.54
C ASP A 165 -14.28 -13.26 -23.84
N LEU A 166 -12.97 -13.40 -23.76
CA LEU A 166 -12.06 -13.42 -24.93
C LEU A 166 -11.77 -14.83 -25.43
N LEU A 167 -12.16 -15.87 -24.70
CA LEU A 167 -12.04 -17.24 -25.19
C LEU A 167 -13.22 -17.54 -26.11
N PRO A 168 -12.97 -17.97 -27.38
CA PRO A 168 -14.04 -18.39 -28.26
C PRO A 168 -14.80 -19.55 -27.62
N ASP A 169 -16.13 -19.48 -27.70
CA ASP A 169 -17.02 -20.51 -27.21
C ASP A 169 -16.59 -21.88 -27.77
N ARG A 170 -16.11 -22.75 -26.89
CA ARG A 170 -15.68 -24.11 -27.27
C ARG A 170 -16.84 -25.05 -27.48
N SER A 171 -18.08 -24.58 -27.46
CA SER A 171 -19.28 -25.38 -27.72
C SER A 171 -19.56 -25.63 -29.20
N GLU A 172 -18.91 -24.92 -30.13
CA GLU A 172 -18.99 -25.23 -31.56
C GLU A 172 -17.82 -26.14 -31.96
N PRO A 173 -18.12 -27.35 -32.48
CA PRO A 173 -17.08 -28.18 -33.08
C PRO A 173 -16.58 -27.52 -34.35
N THR A 174 -15.33 -27.08 -34.36
CA THR A 174 -14.66 -26.63 -35.61
C THR A 174 -14.72 -27.78 -36.60
N PRO A 175 -15.29 -27.57 -37.81
CA PRO A 175 -15.21 -28.58 -38.83
C PRO A 175 -13.75 -28.75 -39.24
N PHE A 176 -13.17 -29.90 -38.92
CA PHE A 176 -11.88 -30.30 -39.45
C PHE A 176 -12.00 -30.32 -40.97
N ALA A 177 -11.34 -29.40 -41.64
CA ALA A 177 -11.10 -29.51 -43.06
C ALA A 177 -10.19 -30.73 -43.30
N PRO A 178 -10.52 -31.65 -44.21
CA PRO A 178 -9.66 -32.79 -44.47
C PRO A 178 -8.33 -32.29 -45.01
N VAL A 179 -7.25 -32.78 -44.45
CA VAL A 179 -5.88 -32.55 -44.91
C VAL A 179 -5.79 -33.25 -46.26
N GLU A 180 -5.65 -32.49 -47.34
CA GLU A 180 -5.35 -33.08 -48.65
C GLU A 180 -4.00 -33.78 -48.60
N ASP A 181 -4.00 -35.05 -49.07
CA ASP A 181 -2.85 -35.93 -49.16
C ASP A 181 -1.73 -35.26 -49.97
N PHE A 182 -0.60 -35.01 -49.34
CA PHE A 182 0.68 -34.73 -50.02
C PHE A 182 1.37 -36.03 -50.41
N THR A 183 0.84 -36.71 -51.39
CA THR A 183 1.57 -37.76 -52.11
C THR A 183 1.84 -37.25 -53.53
N ASP A 184 2.86 -36.44 -53.71
CA ASP A 184 3.65 -36.42 -54.94
C ASP A 184 4.96 -35.63 -54.77
N LEU A 185 6.01 -36.33 -54.37
CA LEU A 185 7.38 -35.91 -54.56
C LEU A 185 8.24 -37.12 -55.01
N THR A 186 7.85 -37.65 -56.23
CA THR A 186 8.79 -38.47 -56.99
C THR A 186 9.05 -37.75 -58.31
N GLY A 187 10.18 -37.10 -58.39
CA GLY A 187 10.66 -36.58 -59.65
C GLY A 187 11.70 -35.47 -59.53
N PHE A 188 12.91 -35.82 -59.18
CA PHE A 188 14.09 -35.22 -59.85
C PHE A 188 15.34 -36.10 -59.54
N MET A 189 15.71 -36.80 -60.60
CA MET A 189 17.10 -37.24 -60.75
C MET A 189 17.96 -36.06 -61.13
#